data_f078a689a905cafe62d1110fabae44b5
#
_entry.id   f078a689a905cafe62d1110fabae44b5
#
_cell.length_a   1.000
_cell.length_b   1.000
_cell.length_c   1.000
_cell.angle_alpha   90.00
_cell.angle_beta   90.00
_cell.angle_gamma   90.00
#
_symmetry.space_group_name_H-M   'P 1'
#
loop_
_entity.id
_entity.type
_entity.pdbx_description
1 polymer ?
#
loop_
_entity_poly.entity_id
_entity_poly.type
_entity_poly.pdbx_seq_one_letter_code
_entity_poly.pdbx_strand_id
1 'polypeptide(L)'
;SCNNAEPANLLQDEDLVARILDAVVAAVDVPVTLKTRLGFLNGQENILRVAKRAEEAGIAALALHGRTREDMYLNTARYELIKHVKELIHIPVIANGDIDSPEKAKYVLDYTGADAIMIGRAAQGRPWIFREIAHYLKTGEHLAAPNIEEVKEVLLGHLSELYQFYGEYSGCRIARKHIAWYTKGLRSSNEFRQNMYKVETTAEQALVVESYFNQLLAEGNLMSDVQVEQVNLLDTH
;
A
#
# COMPACT_ATOMS: atom_id res chain seq x y z
N SER A 1 19.01 6.57 -16.40
CA SER A 1 17.99 5.49 -16.39
C SER A 1 18.55 4.30 -17.15
N CYS A 2 18.92 3.24 -16.46
CA CYS A 2 19.31 1.99 -17.10
C CYS A 2 18.03 1.33 -17.64
N ASN A 3 17.87 1.29 -18.95
CA ASN A 3 16.71 0.76 -19.64
C ASN A 3 16.43 -0.74 -19.41
N ASN A 4 17.17 -1.43 -18.54
CA ASN A 4 16.99 -2.84 -18.17
C ASN A 4 17.03 -3.13 -16.65
N ALA A 5 17.09 -2.12 -15.80
CA ALA A 5 17.21 -2.30 -14.37
C ALA A 5 15.90 -1.93 -13.64
N GLU A 6 14.81 -2.62 -13.97
CA GLU A 6 13.78 -2.75 -12.94
C GLU A 6 14.41 -3.49 -11.74
N PRO A 7 14.24 -3.01 -10.50
CA PRO A 7 14.83 -3.66 -9.31
C PRO A 7 14.53 -5.17 -9.22
N ALA A 8 13.39 -5.60 -9.74
CA ALA A 8 13.00 -7.00 -9.76
C ALA A 8 13.84 -7.87 -10.72
N ASN A 9 14.50 -7.27 -11.74
CA ASN A 9 15.41 -8.00 -12.64
C ASN A 9 16.67 -8.48 -11.91
N LEU A 10 17.06 -7.81 -10.83
CA LEU A 10 18.18 -8.21 -9.98
C LEU A 10 17.96 -9.61 -9.37
N LEU A 11 16.71 -10.03 -9.17
CA LEU A 11 16.40 -11.37 -8.63
C LEU A 11 16.84 -12.52 -9.56
N GLN A 12 17.23 -12.25 -10.80
CA GLN A 12 17.80 -13.26 -11.71
C GLN A 12 19.30 -13.52 -11.44
N ASP A 13 19.97 -12.63 -10.71
CA ASP A 13 21.39 -12.73 -10.37
C ASP A 13 21.56 -12.65 -8.84
N GLU A 14 21.49 -13.80 -8.19
CA GLU A 14 21.57 -13.91 -6.73
C GLU A 14 22.93 -13.44 -6.18
N ASP A 15 24.02 -13.62 -6.93
CA ASP A 15 25.35 -13.16 -6.56
C ASP A 15 25.44 -11.64 -6.59
N LEU A 16 24.80 -11.00 -7.56
CA LEU A 16 24.69 -9.54 -7.61
C LEU A 16 23.84 -9.02 -6.46
N VAL A 17 22.71 -9.66 -6.15
CA VAL A 17 21.89 -9.31 -4.99
C VAL A 17 22.74 -9.39 -3.71
N ALA A 18 23.47 -10.47 -3.51
CA ALA A 18 24.34 -10.65 -2.35
C ALA A 18 25.35 -9.51 -2.21
N ARG A 19 26.08 -9.19 -3.29
CA ARG A 19 27.07 -8.09 -3.31
C ARG A 19 26.46 -6.73 -3.01
N ILE A 20 25.25 -6.47 -3.51
CA ILE A 20 24.53 -5.22 -3.21
C ILE A 20 24.17 -5.14 -1.72
N LEU A 21 23.65 -6.22 -1.13
CA LEU A 21 23.29 -6.27 0.28
C LEU A 21 24.51 -6.05 1.18
N ASP A 22 25.61 -6.78 0.91
CA ASP A 22 26.86 -6.62 1.64
C ASP A 22 27.38 -5.18 1.57
N ALA A 23 27.39 -4.59 0.37
CA ALA A 23 27.89 -3.23 0.16
C ALA A 23 27.03 -2.17 0.86
N VAL A 24 25.70 -2.30 0.83
CA VAL A 24 24.80 -1.34 1.48
C VAL A 24 24.89 -1.43 3.00
N VAL A 25 24.88 -2.66 3.55
CA VAL A 25 25.01 -2.85 5.01
C VAL A 25 26.36 -2.32 5.51
N ALA A 26 27.46 -2.56 4.77
CA ALA A 26 28.78 -2.06 5.15
C ALA A 26 28.94 -0.54 5.03
N ALA A 27 28.10 0.13 4.25
CA ALA A 27 28.23 1.57 3.96
C ALA A 27 27.54 2.48 4.99
N VAL A 28 26.71 1.95 5.89
CA VAL A 28 25.90 2.75 6.82
C VAL A 28 25.87 2.15 8.23
N ASP A 29 25.70 3.01 9.23
CA ASP A 29 25.57 2.61 10.64
C ASP A 29 24.09 2.49 11.10
N VAL A 30 23.14 2.66 10.20
CA VAL A 30 21.71 2.51 10.49
C VAL A 30 21.20 1.15 10.02
N PRO A 31 20.11 0.62 10.63
CA PRO A 31 19.52 -0.64 10.18
C PRO A 31 19.12 -0.60 8.71
N VAL A 32 19.57 -1.60 7.95
CA VAL A 32 19.19 -1.78 6.54
C VAL A 32 18.08 -2.82 6.44
N THR A 33 17.02 -2.53 5.72
CA THR A 33 15.93 -3.47 5.45
C THR A 33 15.86 -3.80 3.96
N LEU A 34 15.42 -5.01 3.64
CA LEU A 34 15.19 -5.44 2.27
C LEU A 34 13.71 -5.55 1.98
N LYS A 35 13.24 -4.93 0.88
CA LYS A 35 11.94 -5.24 0.30
C LYS A 35 12.13 -5.94 -1.04
N THR A 36 11.48 -7.12 -1.20
CA THR A 36 11.63 -7.94 -2.40
C THR A 36 10.34 -8.68 -2.78
N ARG A 37 10.42 -9.46 -3.85
CA ARG A 37 9.39 -10.37 -4.36
C ARG A 37 9.85 -11.81 -4.25
N LEU A 38 8.97 -12.78 -4.59
CA LEU A 38 9.27 -14.22 -4.53
C LEU A 38 10.35 -14.67 -5.52
N GLY A 39 10.58 -13.92 -6.56
CA GLY A 39 11.50 -14.18 -7.64
C GLY A 39 11.10 -13.39 -8.89
N PHE A 40 11.76 -13.68 -10.01
CA PHE A 40 11.48 -13.03 -11.28
C PHE A 40 10.35 -13.74 -12.06
N LEU A 41 10.50 -15.05 -12.32
CA LEU A 41 9.55 -15.88 -13.05
C LEU A 41 8.76 -16.81 -12.12
N ASN A 42 7.56 -17.16 -12.51
CA ASN A 42 6.77 -18.22 -11.88
C ASN A 42 7.42 -19.59 -12.11
N GLY A 43 7.45 -20.42 -11.05
CA GLY A 43 8.13 -21.71 -11.07
C GLY A 43 9.66 -21.62 -10.94
N GLN A 44 10.21 -20.41 -10.83
CA GLN A 44 11.63 -20.15 -10.61
C GLN A 44 11.83 -19.20 -9.41
N GLU A 45 11.01 -19.37 -8.39
CA GLU A 45 11.11 -18.59 -7.17
C GLU A 45 12.42 -18.93 -6.44
N ASN A 46 13.18 -17.90 -6.12
CA ASN A 46 14.46 -18.06 -5.41
C ASN A 46 14.47 -17.36 -4.05
N ILE A 47 13.30 -16.94 -3.57
CA ILE A 47 13.18 -16.15 -2.34
C ILE A 47 13.82 -16.83 -1.11
N LEU A 48 13.75 -18.14 -0.99
CA LEU A 48 14.33 -18.84 0.16
C LEU A 48 15.86 -18.63 0.23
N ARG A 49 16.55 -18.69 -0.91
CA ARG A 49 18.00 -18.43 -0.99
C ARG A 49 18.31 -16.94 -0.76
N VAL A 50 17.54 -16.07 -1.40
CA VAL A 50 17.68 -14.60 -1.23
C VAL A 50 17.46 -14.18 0.22
N ALA A 51 16.43 -14.72 0.88
CA ALA A 51 16.11 -14.40 2.28
C ALA A 51 17.24 -14.83 3.23
N LYS A 52 17.77 -16.04 3.07
CA LYS A 52 18.91 -16.52 3.87
C LYS A 52 20.14 -15.66 3.63
N ARG A 53 20.44 -15.33 2.39
CA ARG A 53 21.57 -14.47 2.06
C ARG A 53 21.42 -13.04 2.60
N ALA A 54 20.17 -12.51 2.63
CA ALA A 54 19.89 -11.22 3.24
C ALA A 54 20.15 -11.21 4.75
N GLU A 55 19.73 -12.26 5.46
CA GLU A 55 20.04 -12.43 6.89
C GLU A 55 21.55 -12.51 7.14
N GLU A 56 22.28 -13.32 6.36
CA GLU A 56 23.74 -13.44 6.43
C GLU A 56 24.46 -12.12 6.16
N ALA A 57 23.95 -11.28 5.28
CA ALA A 57 24.48 -9.94 4.98
C ALA A 57 24.23 -8.92 6.10
N GLY A 58 23.39 -9.23 7.10
CA GLY A 58 23.06 -8.32 8.20
C GLY A 58 21.85 -7.43 7.95
N ILE A 59 20.93 -7.83 7.06
CA ILE A 59 19.64 -7.15 6.87
C ILE A 59 18.82 -7.26 8.16
N ALA A 60 18.28 -6.12 8.62
CA ALA A 60 17.56 -6.04 9.89
C ALA A 60 16.09 -6.49 9.82
N ALA A 61 15.45 -6.44 8.64
CA ALA A 61 14.10 -6.94 8.41
C ALA A 61 13.85 -7.17 6.92
N LEU A 62 12.99 -8.14 6.59
CA LEU A 62 12.63 -8.51 5.24
C LEU A 62 11.13 -8.24 4.98
N ALA A 63 10.80 -7.31 4.07
CA ALA A 63 9.44 -7.14 3.57
C ALA A 63 9.27 -7.93 2.26
N LEU A 64 8.36 -8.92 2.27
CA LEU A 64 8.19 -9.87 1.18
C LEU A 64 6.82 -9.74 0.52
N HIS A 65 6.80 -9.35 -0.76
CA HIS A 65 5.60 -9.39 -1.58
C HIS A 65 5.38 -10.80 -2.12
N GLY A 66 4.23 -11.40 -1.80
CA GLY A 66 3.84 -12.76 -2.16
C GLY A 66 3.60 -13.01 -3.65
N ARG A 67 4.27 -12.28 -4.54
CA ARG A 67 4.23 -12.42 -6.00
C ARG A 67 5.63 -12.39 -6.61
N THR A 68 5.79 -13.05 -7.77
CA THR A 68 6.98 -12.84 -8.62
C THR A 68 6.86 -11.52 -9.38
N ARG A 69 7.92 -11.17 -10.14
CA ARG A 69 7.87 -10.03 -11.07
C ARG A 69 6.88 -10.30 -12.21
N GLU A 70 6.87 -11.54 -12.72
CA GLU A 70 6.00 -11.98 -13.82
C GLU A 70 4.52 -11.91 -13.45
N ASP A 71 4.14 -12.24 -12.20
CA ASP A 71 2.75 -12.14 -11.73
C ASP A 71 2.19 -10.71 -11.85
N MET A 72 3.04 -9.70 -11.79
CA MET A 72 2.63 -8.29 -11.69
C MET A 72 1.57 -8.10 -10.58
N TYR A 73 0.30 -7.99 -10.95
CA TYR A 73 -0.86 -7.89 -10.06
C TYR A 73 -2.03 -8.80 -10.50
N LEU A 74 -1.76 -9.75 -11.41
CA LEU A 74 -2.81 -10.57 -12.03
C LEU A 74 -3.23 -11.77 -11.17
N ASN A 75 -2.30 -12.35 -10.42
CA ASN A 75 -2.55 -13.51 -9.57
C ASN A 75 -2.70 -13.10 -8.09
N THR A 76 -3.22 -13.99 -7.26
CA THR A 76 -3.28 -13.79 -5.80
C THR A 76 -1.90 -13.90 -5.17
N ALA A 77 -1.67 -13.19 -4.06
CA ALA A 77 -0.43 -13.29 -3.29
C ALA A 77 -0.29 -14.70 -2.69
N ARG A 78 0.88 -15.30 -2.84
CA ARG A 78 1.21 -16.65 -2.34
C ARG A 78 1.82 -16.56 -0.94
N TYR A 79 0.97 -16.67 0.08
CA TYR A 79 1.38 -16.56 1.48
C TYR A 79 2.17 -17.76 1.98
N GLU A 80 2.03 -18.93 1.34
CA GLU A 80 2.78 -20.12 1.68
C GLU A 80 4.30 -19.90 1.59
N LEU A 81 4.77 -19.22 0.54
CA LEU A 81 6.20 -18.91 0.41
C LEU A 81 6.66 -17.87 1.46
N ILE A 82 5.79 -16.95 1.89
CA ILE A 82 6.09 -16.05 3.00
C ILE A 82 6.24 -16.85 4.30
N LYS A 83 5.35 -17.82 4.54
CA LYS A 83 5.45 -18.73 5.68
C LYS A 83 6.78 -19.50 5.67
N HIS A 84 7.16 -20.11 4.55
CA HIS A 84 8.42 -20.85 4.45
C HIS A 84 9.65 -19.94 4.69
N VAL A 85 9.61 -18.69 4.22
CA VAL A 85 10.66 -17.71 4.54
C VAL A 85 10.70 -17.44 6.03
N LYS A 86 9.55 -17.22 6.68
CA LYS A 86 9.49 -16.97 8.14
C LYS A 86 10.00 -18.16 8.97
N GLU A 87 9.79 -19.38 8.50
CA GLU A 87 10.32 -20.59 9.13
C GLU A 87 11.83 -20.76 8.93
N LEU A 88 12.38 -20.15 7.87
CA LEU A 88 13.80 -20.31 7.48
C LEU A 88 14.73 -19.30 8.14
N ILE A 89 14.29 -18.05 8.34
CA ILE A 89 15.11 -16.92 8.83
C ILE A 89 14.62 -16.42 10.20
N HIS A 90 15.52 -15.78 10.96
CA HIS A 90 15.27 -15.31 12.31
C HIS A 90 14.96 -13.80 12.38
N ILE A 91 15.37 -13.04 11.34
CA ILE A 91 15.05 -11.62 11.27
C ILE A 91 13.55 -11.39 11.04
N PRO A 92 12.99 -10.24 11.45
CA PRO A 92 11.60 -9.92 11.23
C PRO A 92 11.18 -10.01 9.77
N VAL A 93 10.05 -10.69 9.51
CA VAL A 93 9.42 -10.81 8.19
C VAL A 93 8.14 -9.99 8.15
N ILE A 94 8.02 -9.13 7.15
CA ILE A 94 6.85 -8.28 6.91
C ILE A 94 6.10 -8.82 5.69
N ALA A 95 4.91 -9.38 5.88
CA ALA A 95 4.09 -9.92 4.81
C ALA A 95 3.42 -8.81 4.01
N ASN A 96 3.50 -8.89 2.68
CA ASN A 96 2.91 -7.92 1.76
C ASN A 96 2.20 -8.61 0.60
N GLY A 97 1.08 -8.03 0.16
CA GLY A 97 0.28 -8.44 -0.99
C GLY A 97 -1.17 -8.72 -0.61
N ASP A 98 -2.14 -8.11 -1.32
CA ASP A 98 -3.58 -8.33 -1.22
C ASP A 98 -4.18 -8.25 0.20
N ILE A 99 -3.60 -7.42 1.05
CA ILE A 99 -4.10 -7.16 2.40
C ILE A 99 -4.94 -5.89 2.33
N ASP A 100 -6.26 -6.05 2.34
CA ASP A 100 -7.25 -5.01 2.07
C ASP A 100 -8.35 -4.91 3.13
N SER A 101 -8.38 -5.85 4.08
CA SER A 101 -9.32 -5.84 5.20
C SER A 101 -8.67 -6.27 6.52
N PRO A 102 -9.31 -5.98 7.67
CA PRO A 102 -8.88 -6.45 8.97
C PRO A 102 -8.80 -7.97 9.08
N GLU A 103 -9.78 -8.69 8.51
CA GLU A 103 -9.81 -10.17 8.49
C GLU A 103 -8.67 -10.72 7.67
N LYS A 104 -8.41 -10.12 6.50
CA LYS A 104 -7.29 -10.53 5.65
C LYS A 104 -5.96 -10.31 6.34
N ALA A 105 -5.81 -9.20 7.04
CA ALA A 105 -4.61 -8.91 7.84
C ALA A 105 -4.41 -9.98 8.93
N LYS A 106 -5.47 -10.32 9.68
CA LYS A 106 -5.42 -11.37 10.69
C LYS A 106 -5.08 -12.73 10.08
N TYR A 107 -5.77 -13.11 9.00
CA TYR A 107 -5.50 -14.36 8.29
C TYR A 107 -4.04 -14.47 7.86
N VAL A 108 -3.49 -13.41 7.26
CA VAL A 108 -2.11 -13.42 6.77
C VAL A 108 -1.11 -13.57 7.91
N LEU A 109 -1.30 -12.86 9.01
CA LEU A 109 -0.43 -12.99 10.20
C LEU A 109 -0.51 -14.40 10.81
N ASP A 110 -1.72 -14.91 11.01
CA ASP A 110 -1.93 -16.24 11.60
C ASP A 110 -1.37 -17.36 10.71
N TYR A 111 -1.58 -17.26 9.39
CA TYR A 111 -1.15 -18.28 8.44
C TYR A 111 0.37 -18.30 8.22
N THR A 112 0.97 -17.12 8.10
CA THR A 112 2.39 -16.99 7.75
C THR A 112 3.32 -16.97 8.96
N GLY A 113 2.82 -16.58 10.13
CA GLY A 113 3.64 -16.28 11.31
C GLY A 113 4.51 -15.03 11.14
N ALA A 114 4.26 -14.20 10.12
CA ALA A 114 5.00 -12.96 9.91
C ALA A 114 4.87 -12.01 11.10
N ASP A 115 5.93 -11.23 11.36
CA ASP A 115 5.99 -10.31 12.50
C ASP A 115 5.18 -9.02 12.27
N ALA A 116 4.96 -8.67 11.02
CA ALA A 116 4.19 -7.50 10.62
C ALA A 116 3.59 -7.67 9.21
N ILE A 117 2.73 -6.73 8.83
CA ILE A 117 2.16 -6.63 7.48
C ILE A 117 2.49 -5.29 6.85
N MET A 118 2.57 -5.28 5.52
CA MET A 118 2.71 -4.07 4.72
C MET A 118 1.53 -3.92 3.77
N ILE A 119 0.84 -2.79 3.86
CA ILE A 119 -0.34 -2.49 3.05
C ILE A 119 0.08 -1.54 1.92
N GLY A 120 -0.35 -1.85 0.70
CA GLY A 120 -0.09 -1.03 -0.49
C GLY A 120 -1.37 -0.35 -0.98
N ARG A 121 -1.93 -0.85 -2.06
CA ARG A 121 -3.07 -0.25 -2.78
C ARG A 121 -4.30 0.00 -1.91
N ALA A 122 -4.59 -0.85 -0.95
CA ALA A 122 -5.75 -0.72 -0.07
C ALA A 122 -5.71 0.52 0.85
N ALA A 123 -4.53 1.14 1.05
CA ALA A 123 -4.41 2.39 1.78
C ALA A 123 -4.70 3.64 0.92
N GLN A 124 -4.77 3.49 -0.41
CA GLN A 124 -5.03 4.59 -1.33
C GLN A 124 -6.48 5.08 -1.18
N GLY A 125 -6.66 6.30 -0.67
CA GLY A 125 -7.97 6.86 -0.36
C GLY A 125 -8.63 6.30 0.91
N ARG A 126 -7.94 5.40 1.62
CA ARG A 126 -8.39 4.76 2.87
C ARG A 126 -7.25 4.65 3.90
N PRO A 127 -6.61 5.76 4.32
CA PRO A 127 -5.50 5.67 5.27
C PRO A 127 -5.92 5.14 6.64
N TRP A 128 -7.19 5.23 7.00
CA TRP A 128 -7.75 4.66 8.24
C TRP A 128 -7.74 3.13 8.28
N ILE A 129 -7.43 2.43 7.17
CA ILE A 129 -7.28 0.96 7.16
C ILE A 129 -6.27 0.47 8.21
N PHE A 130 -5.22 1.23 8.48
CA PHE A 130 -4.22 0.89 9.49
C PHE A 130 -4.82 0.85 10.90
N ARG A 131 -5.64 1.84 11.25
CA ARG A 131 -6.32 1.89 12.56
C ARG A 131 -7.40 0.82 12.66
N GLU A 132 -8.14 0.55 11.57
CA GLU A 132 -9.14 -0.52 11.51
C GLU A 132 -8.50 -1.88 11.77
N ILE A 133 -7.40 -2.18 11.10
CA ILE A 133 -6.64 -3.42 11.28
C ILE A 133 -6.08 -3.51 12.69
N ALA A 134 -5.43 -2.46 13.20
CA ALA A 134 -4.87 -2.45 14.54
C ALA A 134 -5.93 -2.71 15.63
N HIS A 135 -7.12 -2.11 15.48
CA HIS A 135 -8.25 -2.35 16.39
C HIS A 135 -8.72 -3.79 16.31
N TYR A 136 -8.98 -4.29 15.10
CA TYR A 136 -9.46 -5.66 14.89
C TYR A 136 -8.48 -6.72 15.41
N LEU A 137 -7.19 -6.56 15.16
CA LEU A 137 -6.16 -7.47 15.68
C LEU A 137 -6.11 -7.49 17.21
N LYS A 138 -6.44 -6.36 17.84
CA LYS A 138 -6.45 -6.25 19.31
C LYS A 138 -7.73 -6.78 19.95
N THR A 139 -8.89 -6.55 19.32
CA THR A 139 -10.21 -6.76 19.97
C THR A 139 -11.05 -7.86 19.32
N GLY A 140 -10.80 -8.19 18.05
CA GLY A 140 -11.66 -9.03 17.20
C GLY A 140 -12.89 -8.30 16.66
N GLU A 141 -13.04 -7.01 16.94
CA GLU A 141 -14.20 -6.21 16.55
C GLU A 141 -13.83 -5.17 15.48
N HIS A 142 -14.80 -4.84 14.62
CA HIS A 142 -14.63 -3.79 13.62
C HIS A 142 -14.83 -2.40 14.22
N LEU A 143 -14.02 -1.45 13.75
CA LEU A 143 -14.30 -0.03 13.94
C LEU A 143 -15.44 0.40 13.01
N ALA A 144 -16.24 1.37 13.48
CA ALA A 144 -17.17 2.06 12.60
C ALA A 144 -16.41 2.75 11.45
N ALA A 145 -17.01 2.75 10.27
CA ALA A 145 -16.48 3.48 9.14
C ALA A 145 -16.37 4.98 9.45
N PRO A 146 -15.37 5.69 8.91
CA PRO A 146 -15.29 7.15 9.08
C PRO A 146 -16.51 7.83 8.46
N ASN A 147 -16.99 8.87 9.09
CA ASN A 147 -18.04 9.70 8.53
C ASN A 147 -17.47 10.67 7.47
N ILE A 148 -18.35 11.33 6.72
CA ILE A 148 -17.96 12.25 5.63
C ILE A 148 -17.09 13.41 6.13
N GLU A 149 -17.35 13.95 7.33
CA GLU A 149 -16.53 15.01 7.93
C GLU A 149 -15.10 14.55 8.18
N GLU A 150 -14.93 13.38 8.79
CA GLU A 150 -13.62 12.79 9.05
C GLU A 150 -12.83 12.52 7.75
N VAL A 151 -13.51 12.02 6.70
CA VAL A 151 -12.88 11.81 5.39
C VAL A 151 -12.45 13.15 4.77
N LYS A 152 -13.28 14.19 4.86
CA LYS A 152 -12.95 15.54 4.40
C LYS A 152 -11.70 16.06 5.08
N GLU A 153 -11.65 16.01 6.42
CA GLU A 153 -10.51 16.48 7.20
C GLU A 153 -9.21 15.77 6.83
N VAL A 154 -9.25 14.43 6.75
CA VAL A 154 -8.09 13.62 6.38
C VAL A 154 -7.62 13.93 4.97
N LEU A 155 -8.53 14.06 4.01
CA LEU A 155 -8.18 14.41 2.64
C LEU A 155 -7.57 15.81 2.53
N LEU A 156 -8.20 16.83 3.13
CA LEU A 156 -7.68 18.20 3.08
C LEU A 156 -6.31 18.32 3.76
N GLY A 157 -6.11 17.65 4.89
CA GLY A 157 -4.80 17.55 5.53
C GLY A 157 -3.76 16.90 4.62
N HIS A 158 -4.08 15.76 3.97
CA HIS A 158 -3.20 15.10 3.03
C HIS A 158 -2.87 15.99 1.82
N LEU A 159 -3.83 16.75 1.30
CA LEU A 159 -3.59 17.67 0.19
C LEU A 159 -2.66 18.82 0.60
N SER A 160 -2.84 19.38 1.79
CA SER A 160 -1.97 20.45 2.33
C SER A 160 -0.50 20.00 2.38
N GLU A 161 -0.24 18.82 2.97
CA GLU A 161 1.12 18.25 3.03
C GLU A 161 1.69 17.96 1.63
N LEU A 162 0.86 17.46 0.73
CA LEU A 162 1.26 17.14 -0.64
C LEU A 162 1.61 18.41 -1.42
N TYR A 163 0.85 19.50 -1.25
CA TYR A 163 1.12 20.78 -1.88
C TYR A 163 2.40 21.42 -1.33
N GLN A 164 2.60 21.34 -0.03
CA GLN A 164 3.82 21.83 0.60
C GLN A 164 5.06 21.09 0.09
N PHE A 165 4.97 19.77 -0.08
CA PHE A 165 6.10 18.95 -0.50
C PHE A 165 6.43 19.09 -1.99
N TYR A 166 5.43 19.06 -2.87
CA TYR A 166 5.62 19.04 -4.34
C TYR A 166 5.51 20.41 -5.01
N GLY A 167 5.06 21.44 -4.29
CA GLY A 167 4.77 22.79 -4.81
C GLY A 167 3.50 22.85 -5.66
N GLU A 168 3.21 24.03 -6.16
CA GLU A 168 1.96 24.38 -6.87
C GLU A 168 1.69 23.45 -8.07
N TYR A 169 2.59 23.46 -9.04
CA TYR A 169 2.39 22.77 -10.30
C TYR A 169 2.30 21.24 -10.16
N SER A 170 3.30 20.63 -9.53
CA SER A 170 3.37 19.18 -9.37
C SER A 170 2.37 18.69 -8.32
N GLY A 171 2.20 19.43 -7.24
CA GLY A 171 1.27 19.14 -6.16
C GLY A 171 -0.16 19.04 -6.66
N CYS A 172 -0.65 20.04 -7.41
CA CYS A 172 -1.98 20.03 -7.99
C CYS A 172 -2.24 18.81 -8.89
N ARG A 173 -1.27 18.43 -9.71
CA ARG A 173 -1.38 17.28 -10.63
C ARG A 173 -1.34 15.93 -9.92
N ILE A 174 -0.44 15.78 -8.95
CA ILE A 174 -0.32 14.56 -8.16
C ILE A 174 -1.56 14.35 -7.30
N ALA A 175 -2.10 15.42 -6.72
CA ALA A 175 -3.31 15.42 -5.90
C ALA A 175 -4.53 14.81 -6.61
N ARG A 176 -4.66 14.99 -7.93
CA ARG A 176 -5.82 14.50 -8.71
C ARG A 176 -6.09 13.02 -8.50
N LYS A 177 -5.06 12.18 -8.49
CA LYS A 177 -5.23 10.74 -8.25
C LYS A 177 -5.63 10.43 -6.81
N HIS A 178 -5.08 11.15 -5.83
CA HIS A 178 -5.44 10.97 -4.43
C HIS A 178 -6.89 11.37 -4.19
N ILE A 179 -7.31 12.55 -4.67
CA ILE A 179 -8.70 13.00 -4.60
C ILE A 179 -9.64 11.96 -5.24
N ALA A 180 -9.26 11.40 -6.40
CA ALA A 180 -10.06 10.37 -7.05
C ALA A 180 -10.21 9.11 -6.20
N TRP A 181 -9.17 8.68 -5.49
CA TRP A 181 -9.25 7.53 -4.60
C TRP A 181 -10.15 7.78 -3.38
N TYR A 182 -10.02 8.93 -2.72
CA TYR A 182 -10.87 9.29 -1.57
C TYR A 182 -12.35 9.47 -1.91
N THR A 183 -12.63 9.90 -3.13
CA THR A 183 -14.01 10.18 -3.57
C THR A 183 -14.64 9.04 -4.36
N LYS A 184 -13.93 7.90 -4.52
CA LYS A 184 -14.46 6.74 -5.23
C LYS A 184 -15.70 6.21 -4.52
N GLY A 185 -16.81 6.04 -5.27
CA GLY A 185 -18.07 5.56 -4.75
C GLY A 185 -18.93 6.61 -4.03
N LEU A 186 -18.45 7.81 -3.74
CA LEU A 186 -19.27 8.88 -3.17
C LEU A 186 -20.25 9.42 -4.21
N ARG A 187 -21.40 9.91 -3.72
CA ARG A 187 -22.46 10.48 -4.54
C ARG A 187 -21.92 11.60 -5.43
N SER A 188 -22.35 11.65 -6.69
CA SER A 188 -21.92 12.63 -7.70
C SER A 188 -20.40 12.74 -7.93
N SER A 189 -19.62 11.75 -7.46
CA SER A 189 -18.15 11.79 -7.51
C SER A 189 -17.60 11.81 -8.93
N ASN A 190 -18.31 11.27 -9.92
CA ASN A 190 -17.85 11.29 -11.32
C ASN A 190 -17.88 12.71 -11.89
N GLU A 191 -18.97 13.45 -11.68
CA GLU A 191 -19.12 14.83 -12.10
C GLU A 191 -18.12 15.74 -11.36
N PHE A 192 -18.02 15.58 -10.05
CA PHE A 192 -17.03 16.27 -9.24
C PHE A 192 -15.62 16.08 -9.80
N ARG A 193 -15.18 14.83 -10.07
CA ARG A 193 -13.85 14.56 -10.61
C ARG A 193 -13.60 15.20 -11.97
N GLN A 194 -14.60 15.21 -12.87
CA GLN A 194 -14.46 15.87 -14.17
C GLN A 194 -14.20 17.37 -14.03
N ASN A 195 -14.83 18.02 -13.07
CA ASN A 195 -14.62 19.44 -12.80
C ASN A 195 -13.29 19.69 -12.10
N MET A 196 -12.94 18.90 -11.09
CA MET A 196 -11.70 18.98 -10.33
C MET A 196 -10.46 18.79 -11.23
N TYR A 197 -10.53 17.95 -12.26
CA TYR A 197 -9.41 17.75 -13.18
C TYR A 197 -9.05 18.98 -14.03
N LYS A 198 -9.95 19.93 -14.17
CA LYS A 198 -9.74 21.20 -14.91
C LYS A 198 -9.03 22.26 -14.07
N VAL A 199 -9.02 22.08 -12.74
CA VAL A 199 -8.42 23.01 -11.80
C VAL A 199 -6.90 22.94 -11.91
N GLU A 200 -6.24 24.11 -11.95
CA GLU A 200 -4.80 24.21 -12.17
C GLU A 200 -4.02 24.74 -10.95
N THR A 201 -4.70 25.32 -9.96
CA THR A 201 -4.06 25.83 -8.74
C THR A 201 -4.42 24.98 -7.52
N THR A 202 -3.49 24.91 -6.56
CA THR A 202 -3.69 24.13 -5.32
C THR A 202 -4.79 24.77 -4.45
N ALA A 203 -4.85 26.10 -4.40
CA ALA A 203 -5.87 26.83 -3.63
C ALA A 203 -7.29 26.57 -4.18
N GLU A 204 -7.49 26.65 -5.49
CA GLU A 204 -8.77 26.36 -6.12
C GLU A 204 -9.14 24.89 -5.95
N GLN A 205 -8.16 23.98 -6.09
CA GLN A 205 -8.39 22.54 -5.93
C GLN A 205 -8.87 22.19 -4.51
N ALA A 206 -8.26 22.79 -3.48
CA ALA A 206 -8.70 22.63 -2.10
C ALA A 206 -10.14 23.13 -1.88
N LEU A 207 -10.48 24.32 -2.41
CA LEU A 207 -11.82 24.89 -2.32
C LEU A 207 -12.88 24.03 -3.03
N VAL A 208 -12.57 23.49 -4.21
CA VAL A 208 -13.48 22.60 -4.96
C VAL A 208 -13.71 21.31 -4.19
N VAL A 209 -12.66 20.72 -3.59
CA VAL A 209 -12.77 19.54 -2.72
C VAL A 209 -13.63 19.85 -1.50
N GLU A 210 -13.34 20.92 -0.79
CA GLU A 210 -14.09 21.34 0.41
C GLU A 210 -15.58 21.57 0.10
N SER A 211 -15.88 22.26 -0.99
CA SER A 211 -17.25 22.54 -1.44
C SER A 211 -18.01 21.22 -1.73
N TYR A 212 -17.38 20.26 -2.40
CA TYR A 212 -17.98 18.97 -2.67
C TYR A 212 -18.33 18.21 -1.38
N PHE A 213 -17.42 18.16 -0.43
CA PHE A 213 -17.67 17.48 0.85
C PHE A 213 -18.74 18.20 1.68
N ASN A 214 -18.76 19.55 1.69
CA ASN A 214 -19.81 20.33 2.36
C ASN A 214 -21.20 20.03 1.77
N GLN A 215 -21.29 19.86 0.45
CA GLN A 215 -22.53 19.44 -0.19
C GLN A 215 -22.96 18.03 0.27
N LEU A 216 -22.03 17.06 0.32
CA LEU A 216 -22.33 15.71 0.82
C LEU A 216 -22.83 15.72 2.26
N LEU A 217 -22.23 16.55 3.13
CA LEU A 217 -22.65 16.71 4.52
C LEU A 217 -24.07 17.28 4.62
N ALA A 218 -24.39 18.28 3.81
CA ALA A 218 -25.74 18.84 3.76
C ALA A 218 -26.79 17.83 3.29
N GLU A 219 -26.40 16.88 2.43
CA GLU A 219 -27.26 15.81 1.94
C GLU A 219 -27.34 14.58 2.85
N GLY A 220 -26.54 14.53 3.93
CA GLY A 220 -26.57 13.48 4.95
C GLY A 220 -25.97 12.12 4.52
N ASN A 221 -25.04 12.11 3.55
CA ASN A 221 -24.37 10.89 3.11
C ASN A 221 -23.37 10.36 4.15
N LEU A 222 -23.48 9.08 4.49
CA LEU A 222 -22.56 8.33 5.35
C LEU A 222 -21.65 7.41 4.52
N MET A 223 -20.40 7.27 4.94
CA MET A 223 -19.42 6.38 4.30
C MET A 223 -19.75 4.89 4.42
N SER A 224 -20.57 4.52 5.41
CA SER A 224 -21.00 3.12 5.61
C SER A 224 -21.68 2.52 4.39
N ASP A 225 -22.44 3.34 3.65
CA ASP A 225 -23.18 2.87 2.47
C ASP A 225 -22.26 2.62 1.26
N VAL A 226 -21.08 3.26 1.25
CA VAL A 226 -20.13 3.20 0.14
C VAL A 226 -19.14 2.04 0.29
N GLN A 227 -18.78 1.68 1.52
CA GLN A 227 -17.83 0.59 1.77
C GLN A 227 -18.41 -0.79 1.43
N VAL A 228 -19.72 -0.98 1.55
CA VAL A 228 -20.41 -2.23 1.18
C VAL A 228 -20.36 -2.45 -0.35
N GLU A 229 -20.48 -1.38 -1.14
CA GLU A 229 -20.36 -1.48 -2.60
C GLU A 229 -18.91 -1.72 -3.08
N GLN A 230 -17.92 -1.20 -2.37
CA GLN A 230 -16.50 -1.40 -2.75
C GLN A 230 -16.02 -2.83 -2.54
N VAL A 231 -16.54 -3.54 -1.54
CA VAL A 231 -16.23 -4.97 -1.33
C VAL A 231 -16.83 -5.83 -2.45
N ASN A 232 -18.06 -5.51 -2.86
CA ASN A 232 -18.77 -6.26 -3.91
C ASN A 232 -18.23 -6.03 -5.34
N LEU A 233 -17.51 -4.93 -5.59
CA LEU A 233 -16.93 -4.63 -6.91
C LEU A 233 -15.51 -5.20 -7.09
N LEU A 234 -14.84 -5.61 -6.02
CA LEU A 234 -13.53 -6.25 -6.08
C LEU A 234 -13.62 -7.77 -6.29
N ASP A 235 -14.79 -8.37 -6.03
CA ASP A 235 -15.05 -9.80 -6.23
C ASP A 235 -15.51 -10.15 -7.66
N THR A 236 -15.65 -9.16 -8.56
CA THR A 236 -16.19 -9.39 -9.92
C THR A 236 -15.22 -9.08 -11.07
N HIS A 237 -13.91 -8.93 -10.81
CA HIS A 237 -12.92 -8.81 -11.90
C HIS A 237 -11.58 -9.50 -11.57
#